data_9c17b9aa0a9ae36d8be61e93a82db2e2
#
_entry.id   9c17b9aa0a9ae36d8be61e93a82db2e2
#
_cell.length_a   1.000
_cell.length_b   1.000
_cell.length_c   1.000
_cell.angle_alpha   90.00
_cell.angle_beta   90.00
_cell.angle_gamma   90.00
#
_symmetry.space_group_name_H-M   'P 1'
#
loop_
_entity.id
_entity.type
_entity.pdbx_description
1 polymer ?
#
loop_
_entity_poly.entity_id
_entity_poly.type
_entity_poly.pdbx_seq_one_letter_code
_entity_poly.pdbx_strand_id
1 'polypeptide(L)'
;KLKPFMTTESAAYAYHCKAIQQAMFDKTPSGIKRHQFAILRRMQFIYKIPSKTEVIKFLLDKVIPQDDRSLIFCGSIEQAEAVCPNRYHSKSGDKAYNAFKAEEINRLSCVKAINEGHNFPGVDSGIVGQLNSKEKDLVQRIGRLIRYRPGHEAHLYIVVSESTQDEKWLENAVENLDQSKIEYVRFIN
;
A
#
# COMPACT_ATOMS: atom_id res chain seq x y z
N LYS A 1 -14.05 21.57 -23.28
CA LYS A 1 -13.82 20.85 -21.99
C LYS A 1 -14.47 19.49 -22.13
N LEU A 2 -13.69 18.40 -22.16
CA LEU A 2 -14.21 17.03 -22.09
C LEU A 2 -14.87 16.87 -20.73
N LYS A 3 -16.14 16.42 -20.70
CA LYS A 3 -16.81 16.05 -19.46
C LYS A 3 -16.06 14.85 -18.85
N PRO A 4 -15.79 14.83 -17.55
CA PRO A 4 -15.17 13.67 -16.90
C PRO A 4 -16.10 12.45 -17.12
N PHE A 5 -15.56 11.42 -17.76
CA PHE A 5 -16.26 10.15 -17.94
C PHE A 5 -16.18 9.39 -16.62
N MET A 6 -17.31 9.24 -15.95
CA MET A 6 -17.39 8.42 -14.75
C MET A 6 -17.31 6.94 -15.16
N THR A 7 -16.32 6.24 -14.63
CA THR A 7 -16.13 4.80 -14.86
C THR A 7 -15.89 4.09 -13.51
N THR A 8 -16.21 2.80 -13.46
CA THR A 8 -15.87 1.98 -12.29
C THR A 8 -14.35 1.70 -12.24
N GLU A 9 -13.83 1.41 -11.05
CA GLU A 9 -12.42 1.02 -10.88
C GLU A 9 -12.06 -0.20 -11.74
N SER A 10 -12.96 -1.18 -11.82
CA SER A 10 -12.81 -2.38 -12.64
C SER A 10 -12.72 -2.04 -14.14
N ALA A 11 -13.60 -1.19 -14.66
CA ALA A 11 -13.57 -0.79 -16.06
C ALA A 11 -12.34 0.04 -16.40
N ALA A 12 -11.89 0.92 -15.50
CA ALA A 12 -10.65 1.67 -15.66
C ALA A 12 -9.42 0.75 -15.66
N TYR A 13 -9.39 -0.25 -14.78
CA TYR A 13 -8.33 -1.25 -14.77
C TYR A 13 -8.29 -2.06 -16.07
N ALA A 14 -9.44 -2.53 -16.55
CA ALA A 14 -9.57 -3.25 -17.83
C ALA A 14 -9.04 -2.43 -19.01
N TYR A 15 -9.32 -1.11 -19.05
CA TYR A 15 -8.76 -0.21 -20.04
C TYR A 15 -7.22 -0.21 -20.03
N HIS A 16 -6.59 -0.14 -18.87
CA HIS A 16 -5.12 -0.20 -18.75
C HIS A 16 -4.57 -1.57 -19.19
N CYS A 17 -5.24 -2.66 -18.87
CA CYS A 17 -4.84 -4.00 -19.34
C CYS A 17 -4.91 -4.11 -20.85
N LYS A 18 -5.98 -3.61 -21.48
CA LYS A 18 -6.12 -3.57 -22.94
C LYS A 18 -5.02 -2.76 -23.61
N ALA A 19 -4.65 -1.61 -23.05
CA ALA A 19 -3.55 -0.79 -23.55
C ALA A 19 -2.20 -1.53 -23.56
N ILE A 20 -1.93 -2.34 -22.52
CA ILE A 20 -0.73 -3.18 -22.44
C ILE A 20 -0.75 -4.24 -23.54
N GLN A 21 -1.87 -4.95 -23.71
CA GLN A 21 -2.02 -5.98 -24.73
C GLN A 21 -1.82 -5.42 -26.14
N GLN A 22 -2.41 -4.27 -26.44
CA GLN A 22 -2.27 -3.62 -27.75
C GLN A 22 -0.81 -3.22 -28.04
N ALA A 23 -0.10 -2.71 -27.04
CA ALA A 23 1.29 -2.29 -27.20
C ALA A 23 2.29 -3.46 -27.25
N MET A 24 1.92 -4.66 -26.78
CA MET A 24 2.81 -5.82 -26.68
C MET A 24 3.28 -6.36 -28.04
N PHE A 25 2.45 -6.21 -29.07
CA PHE A 25 2.72 -6.74 -30.41
C PHE A 25 3.63 -5.85 -31.25
N ASP A 26 3.80 -4.58 -30.90
CA ASP A 26 4.67 -3.65 -31.61
C ASP A 26 6.11 -3.78 -31.12
N LYS A 27 6.95 -4.45 -31.90
CA LYS A 27 8.36 -4.71 -31.59
C LYS A 27 9.31 -3.56 -32.00
N THR A 28 8.81 -2.48 -32.57
CA THR A 28 9.62 -1.31 -32.86
C THR A 28 10.13 -0.64 -31.57
N PRO A 29 11.25 0.10 -31.60
CA PRO A 29 11.74 0.83 -30.42
C PRO A 29 10.68 1.76 -29.80
N SER A 30 9.82 2.36 -30.61
CA SER A 30 8.68 3.17 -30.15
C SER A 30 7.57 2.31 -29.52
N GLY A 31 7.31 1.13 -30.07
CA GLY A 31 6.35 0.17 -29.53
C GLY A 31 6.77 -0.38 -28.17
N ILE A 32 8.05 -0.73 -28.00
CA ILE A 32 8.61 -1.18 -26.74
C ILE A 32 8.45 -0.10 -25.66
N LYS A 33 8.75 1.16 -25.98
CA LYS A 33 8.54 2.28 -25.05
C LYS A 33 7.05 2.44 -24.69
N ARG A 34 6.14 2.37 -25.68
CA ARG A 34 4.68 2.43 -25.43
C ARG A 34 4.21 1.32 -24.48
N HIS A 35 4.69 0.09 -24.69
CA HIS A 35 4.38 -1.05 -23.82
C HIS A 35 4.86 -0.80 -22.38
N GLN A 36 6.10 -0.33 -22.18
CA GLN A 36 6.63 0.01 -20.86
C GLN A 36 5.79 1.12 -20.18
N PHE A 37 5.43 2.17 -20.92
CA PHE A 37 4.56 3.23 -20.39
C PHE A 37 3.16 2.74 -20.04
N ALA A 38 2.58 1.81 -20.81
CA ALA A 38 1.29 1.23 -20.49
C ALA A 38 1.33 0.44 -19.17
N ILE A 39 2.39 -0.34 -18.94
CA ILE A 39 2.62 -1.06 -17.67
C ILE A 39 2.74 -0.08 -16.50
N LEU A 40 3.54 0.98 -16.65
CA LEU A 40 3.69 2.01 -15.62
C LEU A 40 2.37 2.72 -15.29
N ARG A 41 1.56 3.05 -16.30
CA ARG A 41 0.23 3.66 -16.11
C ARG A 41 -0.72 2.75 -15.35
N ARG A 42 -0.74 1.44 -15.68
CA ARG A 42 -1.55 0.48 -14.91
C ARG A 42 -1.09 0.41 -13.45
N MET A 43 0.20 0.34 -13.21
CA MET A 43 0.76 0.34 -11.86
C MET A 43 0.38 1.61 -11.09
N GLN A 44 0.53 2.78 -11.71
CA GLN A 44 0.12 4.06 -11.11
C GLN A 44 -1.38 4.14 -10.83
N PHE A 45 -2.20 3.54 -11.71
CA PHE A 45 -3.64 3.44 -11.48
C PHE A 45 -3.94 2.60 -10.23
N ILE A 46 -3.35 1.40 -10.11
CA ILE A 46 -3.53 0.53 -8.93
C ILE A 46 -3.13 1.27 -7.64
N TYR A 47 -2.08 2.10 -7.68
CA TYR A 47 -1.62 2.88 -6.52
C TYR A 47 -2.62 3.96 -6.08
N LYS A 48 -3.48 4.40 -6.99
CA LYS A 48 -4.44 5.50 -6.77
C LYS A 48 -5.90 5.04 -6.71
N ILE A 49 -6.14 3.74 -6.60
CA ILE A 49 -7.49 3.20 -6.46
C ILE A 49 -8.14 3.76 -5.18
N PRO A 50 -9.25 4.52 -5.29
CA PRO A 50 -9.87 5.19 -4.14
C PRO A 50 -10.36 4.23 -3.07
N SER A 51 -10.94 3.08 -3.46
CA SER A 51 -11.45 2.09 -2.51
C SER A 51 -10.38 1.59 -1.53
N LYS A 52 -9.11 1.52 -1.92
CA LYS A 52 -8.01 1.18 -0.99
C LYS A 52 -7.87 2.20 0.13
N THR A 53 -8.01 3.48 -0.18
CA THR A 53 -7.94 4.55 0.83
C THR A 53 -9.10 4.45 1.81
N GLU A 54 -10.30 4.12 1.34
CA GLU A 54 -11.47 3.92 2.19
C GLU A 54 -11.31 2.68 3.09
N VAL A 55 -10.74 1.58 2.59
CA VAL A 55 -10.43 0.41 3.41
C VAL A 55 -9.41 0.75 4.50
N ILE A 56 -8.36 1.51 4.18
CA ILE A 56 -7.37 1.94 5.19
C ILE A 56 -8.04 2.79 6.28
N LYS A 57 -8.90 3.74 5.91
CA LYS A 57 -9.66 4.54 6.87
C LYS A 57 -10.55 3.67 7.75
N PHE A 58 -11.27 2.72 7.14
CA PHE A 58 -12.10 1.77 7.88
C PHE A 58 -11.29 0.96 8.90
N LEU A 59 -10.13 0.44 8.50
CA LEU A 59 -9.22 -0.27 9.41
C LEU A 59 -8.82 0.60 10.59
N LEU A 60 -8.41 1.85 10.32
CA LEU A 60 -7.99 2.80 11.36
C LEU A 60 -9.12 3.25 12.29
N ASP A 61 -10.36 3.32 11.79
CA ASP A 61 -11.49 3.86 12.54
C ASP A 61 -12.30 2.79 13.27
N LYS A 62 -12.34 1.55 12.73
CA LYS A 62 -13.25 0.50 13.18
C LYS A 62 -12.60 -0.78 13.64
N VAL A 63 -11.39 -1.07 13.20
CA VAL A 63 -10.73 -2.37 13.44
C VAL A 63 -9.56 -2.21 14.41
N ILE A 64 -8.71 -1.23 14.16
CA ILE A 64 -7.48 -1.00 14.94
C ILE A 64 -7.78 -0.10 16.13
N PRO A 65 -7.51 -0.54 17.37
CA PRO A 65 -7.68 0.30 18.57
C PRO A 65 -7.02 1.67 18.45
N GLN A 66 -7.60 2.70 19.08
CA GLN A 66 -7.10 4.06 18.95
C GLN A 66 -5.75 4.29 19.64
N ASP A 67 -5.46 3.50 20.65
CA ASP A 67 -4.23 3.47 21.43
C ASP A 67 -3.13 2.61 20.81
N ASP A 68 -3.47 1.75 19.82
CA ASP A 68 -2.48 0.98 19.07
C ASP A 68 -1.53 1.89 18.29
N ARG A 69 -0.25 1.59 18.37
CA ARG A 69 0.76 2.25 17.55
C ARG A 69 0.78 1.66 16.16
N SER A 70 0.36 2.46 15.18
CA SER A 70 0.13 2.00 13.81
C SER A 70 1.02 2.70 12.80
N LEU A 71 1.66 1.92 11.92
CA LEU A 71 2.47 2.42 10.83
C LEU A 71 1.80 2.09 9.50
N ILE A 72 1.49 3.14 8.70
CA ILE A 72 0.71 3.01 7.46
C ILE A 72 1.60 3.31 6.25
N PHE A 73 1.84 2.31 5.40
CA PHE A 73 2.61 2.43 4.17
C PHE A 73 1.68 2.72 3.00
N CYS A 74 1.78 3.93 2.45
CA CYS A 74 0.94 4.44 1.39
C CYS A 74 1.65 4.43 0.03
N GLY A 75 0.88 4.26 -1.05
CA GLY A 75 1.37 4.27 -2.42
C GLY A 75 1.63 5.67 -2.97
N SER A 76 0.99 6.69 -2.41
CA SER A 76 1.12 8.08 -2.84
C SER A 76 1.04 9.05 -1.68
N ILE A 77 1.52 10.29 -1.92
CA ILE A 77 1.43 11.37 -0.93
C ILE A 77 -0.04 11.69 -0.64
N GLU A 78 -0.88 11.74 -1.68
CA GLU A 78 -2.31 12.02 -1.55
C GLU A 78 -3.01 10.99 -0.66
N GLN A 79 -2.65 9.71 -0.79
CA GLN A 79 -3.18 8.65 0.06
C GLN A 79 -2.72 8.84 1.52
N ALA A 80 -1.43 9.12 1.74
CA ALA A 80 -0.88 9.33 3.07
C ALA A 80 -1.56 10.52 3.78
N GLU A 81 -1.80 11.60 3.04
CA GLU A 81 -2.51 12.79 3.56
C GLU A 81 -3.99 12.53 3.86
N ALA A 82 -4.63 11.64 3.09
CA ALA A 82 -6.04 11.31 3.24
C ALA A 82 -6.33 10.37 4.42
N VAL A 83 -5.35 9.54 4.84
CA VAL A 83 -5.57 8.49 5.87
C VAL A 83 -5.06 8.88 7.25
N CYS A 84 -4.09 9.78 7.36
CA CYS A 84 -3.51 10.16 8.65
C CYS A 84 -3.00 11.62 8.65
N PRO A 85 -3.29 12.42 9.69
CA PRO A 85 -2.75 13.77 9.81
C PRO A 85 -1.23 13.79 10.03
N ASN A 86 -0.68 12.78 10.71
CA ASN A 86 0.74 12.61 10.92
C ASN A 86 1.33 11.83 9.75
N ARG A 87 2.14 12.48 8.94
CA ARG A 87 2.65 11.93 7.69
C ARG A 87 4.14 12.15 7.51
N TYR A 88 4.79 11.17 6.89
CA TYR A 88 6.20 11.20 6.56
C TYR A 88 6.43 10.85 5.08
N HIS A 89 6.86 11.84 4.32
CA HIS A 89 7.19 11.70 2.89
C HIS A 89 8.16 12.80 2.47
N SER A 90 8.67 12.75 1.25
CA SER A 90 9.72 13.67 0.75
C SER A 90 9.42 15.17 0.88
N LYS A 91 8.17 15.56 1.13
CA LYS A 91 7.73 16.97 1.24
C LYS A 91 7.28 17.37 2.65
N SER A 92 7.17 16.42 3.61
CA SER A 92 6.59 16.69 4.94
C SER A 92 7.60 17.12 6.02
N GLY A 93 8.89 16.88 5.77
CA GLY A 93 9.90 16.96 6.82
C GLY A 93 9.80 15.86 7.87
N ASP A 94 10.66 15.89 8.89
CA ASP A 94 10.86 14.77 9.83
C ASP A 94 10.09 14.93 11.16
N LYS A 95 9.29 15.99 11.33
CA LYS A 95 8.61 16.27 12.60
C LYS A 95 7.72 15.11 13.05
N ALA A 96 6.81 14.65 12.19
CA ALA A 96 5.90 13.55 12.52
C ALA A 96 6.66 12.22 12.71
N TYR A 97 7.70 11.99 11.92
CA TYR A 97 8.59 10.84 12.07
C TYR A 97 9.27 10.81 13.45
N ASN A 98 9.86 11.94 13.88
CA ASN A 98 10.51 12.04 15.16
C ASN A 98 9.53 11.91 16.33
N ALA A 99 8.35 12.52 16.24
CA ALA A 99 7.28 12.37 17.23
C ALA A 99 6.79 10.91 17.34
N PHE A 100 6.66 10.20 16.22
CA PHE A 100 6.30 8.77 16.23
C PHE A 100 7.42 7.92 16.85
N LYS A 101 8.69 8.23 16.55
CA LYS A 101 9.84 7.56 17.15
C LYS A 101 9.95 7.79 18.66
N ALA A 102 9.59 9.00 19.11
CA ALA A 102 9.56 9.38 20.53
C ALA A 102 8.30 8.90 21.27
N GLU A 103 7.41 8.14 20.62
CA GLU A 103 6.15 7.65 21.18
C GLU A 103 5.16 8.76 21.57
N GLU A 104 5.32 9.97 21.03
CA GLU A 104 4.42 11.12 21.27
C GLU A 104 3.12 11.03 20.45
N ILE A 105 3.12 10.24 19.37
CA ILE A 105 1.96 9.99 18.52
C ILE A 105 1.83 8.51 18.21
N ASN A 106 0.58 8.01 18.08
CA ASN A 106 0.31 6.59 17.87
C ASN A 106 0.16 6.20 16.40
N ARG A 107 -0.05 7.13 15.47
CA ARG A 107 -0.30 6.82 14.05
C ARG A 107 0.59 7.64 13.15
N LEU A 108 1.26 6.97 12.20
CA LEU A 108 2.11 7.60 11.20
C LEU A 108 1.85 6.98 9.83
N SER A 109 1.48 7.80 8.84
CA SER A 109 1.48 7.39 7.44
C SER A 109 2.80 7.74 6.78
N CYS A 110 3.28 6.86 5.89
CA CYS A 110 4.53 7.08 5.17
C CYS A 110 4.44 6.67 3.69
N VAL A 111 5.23 7.34 2.84
CA VAL A 111 5.39 7.02 1.43
C VAL A 111 6.86 6.73 1.15
N LYS A 112 7.21 5.46 0.87
CA LYS A 112 8.54 4.97 0.47
C LYS A 112 9.71 5.22 1.44
N ALA A 113 9.51 5.88 2.56
CA ALA A 113 10.59 6.53 3.28
C ALA A 113 11.22 5.73 4.41
N ILE A 114 10.72 4.53 4.71
CA ILE A 114 11.27 3.73 5.82
C ILE A 114 12.20 2.67 5.24
N ASN A 115 13.44 3.09 5.02
CA ASN A 115 14.54 2.22 4.59
C ASN A 115 15.12 1.39 5.76
N GLU A 116 16.02 0.47 5.44
CA GLU A 116 16.75 -0.33 6.44
C GLU A 116 17.40 0.54 7.51
N GLY A 117 17.27 0.14 8.77
CA GLY A 117 17.88 0.85 9.92
C GLY A 117 16.93 1.70 10.75
N HIS A 118 15.68 1.89 10.32
CA HIS A 118 14.67 2.53 11.17
C HIS A 118 14.10 1.53 12.18
N ASN A 119 14.27 1.82 13.45
CA ASN A 119 13.69 1.03 14.54
C ASN A 119 12.58 1.88 15.20
N PHE A 120 11.35 1.38 15.14
CA PHE A 120 10.22 1.97 15.86
C PHE A 120 9.85 1.03 17.00
N PRO A 121 10.11 1.42 18.25
CA PRO A 121 9.69 0.62 19.38
C PRO A 121 8.16 0.57 19.43
N GLY A 122 7.61 -0.60 19.78
CA GLY A 122 6.22 -0.74 20.12
C GLY A 122 5.19 -0.48 19.03
N VAL A 123 5.50 -0.83 17.77
CA VAL A 123 4.47 -0.84 16.71
C VAL A 123 3.61 -2.08 16.87
N ASP A 124 2.31 -1.89 17.06
CA ASP A 124 1.32 -2.94 17.28
C ASP A 124 0.65 -3.37 15.96
N SER A 125 0.43 -2.41 15.06
CA SER A 125 -0.24 -2.65 13.79
C SER A 125 0.50 -2.02 12.62
N GLY A 126 0.64 -2.77 11.52
CA GLY A 126 1.12 -2.28 10.24
C GLY A 126 0.03 -2.33 9.19
N ILE A 127 -0.08 -1.30 8.35
CA ILE A 127 -0.96 -1.30 7.19
C ILE A 127 -0.13 -1.10 5.93
N VAL A 128 -0.24 -2.03 4.98
CA VAL A 128 0.34 -1.91 3.64
C VAL A 128 -0.77 -1.56 2.67
N GLY A 129 -0.90 -0.29 2.35
CA GLY A 129 -1.89 0.21 1.39
C GLY A 129 -1.50 -0.04 -0.07
N GLN A 130 -0.25 -0.41 -0.32
CA GLN A 130 0.25 -0.63 -1.67
C GLN A 130 1.39 -1.64 -1.70
N LEU A 131 1.26 -2.62 -2.58
CA LEU A 131 2.32 -3.55 -2.96
C LEU A 131 2.88 -3.23 -4.36
N ASN A 132 4.08 -3.69 -4.66
CA ASN A 132 4.65 -3.73 -6.01
C ASN A 132 5.49 -5.00 -6.22
N SER A 133 5.96 -5.22 -7.43
CA SER A 133 6.71 -6.44 -7.79
C SER A 133 8.05 -6.62 -7.05
N LYS A 134 8.56 -5.60 -6.37
CA LYS A 134 9.85 -5.62 -5.65
C LYS A 134 9.67 -5.70 -4.12
N GLU A 135 8.43 -5.75 -3.63
CA GLU A 135 8.11 -5.59 -2.20
C GLU A 135 7.97 -6.90 -1.42
N LYS A 136 8.51 -8.01 -1.96
CA LYS A 136 8.76 -9.22 -1.16
C LYS A 136 9.51 -8.86 0.14
N ASP A 137 10.46 -7.94 0.05
CA ASP A 137 11.23 -7.44 1.20
C ASP A 137 10.42 -6.50 2.10
N LEU A 138 9.41 -5.77 1.59
CA LEU A 138 8.62 -4.83 2.40
C LEU A 138 7.82 -5.56 3.48
N VAL A 139 7.10 -6.60 3.12
CA VAL A 139 6.29 -7.39 4.08
C VAL A 139 7.18 -8.01 5.14
N GLN A 140 8.34 -8.52 4.76
CA GLN A 140 9.32 -9.06 5.72
C GLN A 140 9.92 -7.97 6.62
N ARG A 141 10.21 -6.78 6.09
CA ARG A 141 10.69 -5.63 6.87
C ARG A 141 9.65 -5.14 7.86
N ILE A 142 8.41 -5.02 7.42
CA ILE A 142 7.30 -4.60 8.28
C ILE A 142 7.08 -5.63 9.37
N GLY A 143 7.12 -6.92 9.05
CA GLY A 143 7.06 -7.98 10.06
C GLY A 143 8.19 -7.92 11.10
N ARG A 144 9.35 -7.33 10.76
CA ARG A 144 10.42 -7.07 11.73
C ARG A 144 10.21 -5.79 12.53
N LEU A 145 9.50 -4.80 11.98
CA LEU A 145 9.16 -3.55 12.66
C LEU A 145 8.02 -3.76 13.66
N ILE A 146 7.06 -4.62 13.31
CA ILE A 146 5.99 -5.07 14.18
C ILE A 146 6.56 -6.16 15.09
N ARG A 147 7.23 -5.76 16.17
CA ARG A 147 7.87 -6.72 17.04
C ARG A 147 6.87 -7.35 17.99
N TYR A 148 6.88 -8.69 18.01
CA TYR A 148 6.24 -9.46 19.06
C TYR A 148 6.71 -8.98 20.46
N ARG A 149 5.76 -8.66 21.31
CA ARG A 149 5.97 -8.46 22.74
C ARG A 149 5.26 -9.63 23.46
N PRO A 150 5.85 -10.25 24.50
CA PRO A 150 5.15 -11.28 25.26
C PRO A 150 3.78 -10.80 25.72
N GLY A 151 2.72 -11.56 25.37
CA GLY A 151 1.33 -11.21 25.71
C GLY A 151 0.65 -10.20 24.79
N HIS A 152 1.28 -9.79 23.67
CA HIS A 152 0.69 -8.89 22.70
C HIS A 152 0.79 -9.45 21.28
N GLU A 153 -0.32 -9.50 20.55
CA GLU A 153 -0.34 -9.89 19.13
C GLU A 153 -0.18 -8.66 18.26
N ALA A 154 0.75 -8.74 17.32
CA ALA A 154 0.96 -7.67 16.35
C ALA A 154 0.32 -8.05 15.02
N HIS A 155 -0.41 -7.11 14.41
CA HIS A 155 -1.19 -7.35 13.20
C HIS A 155 -0.60 -6.63 11.99
N LEU A 156 -0.55 -7.33 10.85
CA LEU A 156 -0.19 -6.75 9.56
C LEU A 156 -1.38 -6.84 8.60
N TYR A 157 -1.92 -5.69 8.21
CA TYR A 157 -3.00 -5.57 7.24
C TYR A 157 -2.43 -5.23 5.87
N ILE A 158 -2.75 -6.03 4.85
CA ILE A 158 -2.33 -5.77 3.47
C ILE A 158 -3.58 -5.51 2.64
N VAL A 159 -3.69 -4.30 2.09
CA VAL A 159 -4.85 -3.88 1.29
C VAL A 159 -4.58 -4.13 -0.18
N VAL A 160 -5.37 -5.00 -0.79
CA VAL A 160 -5.27 -5.36 -2.21
C VAL A 160 -6.58 -5.14 -2.94
N SER A 161 -6.50 -4.84 -4.23
CA SER A 161 -7.66 -4.77 -5.11
C SER A 161 -7.86 -6.09 -5.82
N GLU A 162 -9.02 -6.71 -5.61
CA GLU A 162 -9.41 -7.99 -6.21
C GLU A 162 -9.43 -7.91 -7.74
N SER A 163 -9.10 -9.01 -8.41
CA SER A 163 -9.03 -9.13 -9.88
C SER A 163 -8.06 -8.16 -10.55
N THR A 164 -7.01 -7.76 -9.84
CA THR A 164 -5.95 -6.89 -10.36
C THR A 164 -4.57 -7.54 -10.23
N GLN A 165 -3.54 -6.82 -10.69
CA GLN A 165 -2.15 -7.23 -10.49
C GLN A 165 -1.73 -7.26 -9.01
N ASP A 166 -2.47 -6.61 -8.13
CA ASP A 166 -2.21 -6.64 -6.70
C ASP A 166 -2.20 -8.06 -6.12
N GLU A 167 -3.11 -8.92 -6.59
CA GLU A 167 -3.20 -10.31 -6.12
C GLU A 167 -1.89 -11.06 -6.37
N LYS A 168 -1.31 -10.92 -7.56
CA LYS A 168 0.00 -11.53 -7.88
C LYS A 168 1.14 -10.95 -7.04
N TRP A 169 1.06 -9.66 -6.71
CA TRP A 169 2.04 -9.05 -5.82
C TRP A 169 1.87 -9.52 -4.37
N LEU A 170 0.62 -9.73 -3.94
CA LEU A 170 0.34 -10.33 -2.64
C LEU A 170 0.86 -11.76 -2.54
N GLU A 171 0.53 -12.63 -3.50
CA GLU A 171 1.03 -14.01 -3.55
C GLU A 171 2.55 -14.06 -3.38
N ASN A 172 3.28 -13.24 -4.14
CA ASN A 172 4.74 -13.16 -4.04
C ASN A 172 5.22 -12.61 -2.68
N ALA A 173 4.50 -11.63 -2.12
CA ALA A 173 4.91 -10.97 -0.88
C ALA A 173 4.75 -11.89 0.35
N VAL A 174 3.72 -12.75 0.35
CA VAL A 174 3.40 -13.65 1.47
C VAL A 174 3.92 -15.08 1.28
N GLU A 175 4.55 -15.40 0.16
CA GLU A 175 5.03 -16.76 -0.19
C GLU A 175 5.83 -17.44 0.91
N ASN A 176 6.65 -16.69 1.64
CA ASN A 176 7.52 -17.21 2.69
C ASN A 176 6.99 -16.96 4.10
N LEU A 177 5.74 -16.53 4.25
CA LEU A 177 5.10 -16.37 5.55
C LEU A 177 4.38 -17.65 5.96
N ASP A 178 4.14 -17.81 7.26
CA ASP A 178 3.33 -18.89 7.80
C ASP A 178 1.87 -18.74 7.34
N GLN A 179 1.46 -19.55 6.38
CA GLN A 179 0.14 -19.49 5.76
C GLN A 179 -1.00 -19.73 6.75
N SER A 180 -0.74 -20.42 7.87
CA SER A 180 -1.76 -20.68 8.91
C SER A 180 -2.14 -19.43 9.69
N LYS A 181 -1.33 -18.35 9.57
CA LYS A 181 -1.54 -17.04 10.21
C LYS A 181 -2.06 -15.98 9.27
N ILE A 182 -2.38 -16.34 8.01
CA ILE A 182 -2.91 -15.41 7.03
C ILE A 182 -4.42 -15.60 6.93
N GLU A 183 -5.15 -14.53 7.18
CA GLU A 183 -6.59 -14.45 7.00
C GLU A 183 -6.93 -13.53 5.83
N TYR A 184 -7.82 -13.98 4.94
CA TYR A 184 -8.30 -13.21 3.81
C TYR A 184 -9.70 -12.70 4.10
N VAL A 185 -9.84 -11.37 4.18
CA VAL A 185 -11.13 -10.72 4.44
C VAL A 185 -11.53 -9.88 3.24
N ARG A 186 -12.76 -10.07 2.77
CA ARG A 186 -13.33 -9.25 1.69
C ARG A 186 -14.06 -8.06 2.29
N PHE A 187 -13.64 -6.87 1.90
CA PHE A 187 -14.35 -5.63 2.21
C PHE A 187 -15.39 -5.36 1.11
N ILE A 188 -16.66 -5.37 1.47
CA ILE A 188 -17.77 -5.07 0.56
C ILE A 188 -18.37 -3.75 1.04
N ASN A 189 -18.37 -2.74 0.16
CA ASN A 189 -19.04 -1.44 0.34
C ASN A 189 -20.49 -1.54 -0.03
#